data_f114da35c2a46f08d81b4567e8894b35
#
_entry.id   f114da35c2a46f08d81b4567e8894b35
#
_cell.length_a   1.000
_cell.length_b   1.000
_cell.length_c   1.000
_cell.angle_alpha   90.00
_cell.angle_beta   90.00
_cell.angle_gamma   90.00
#
_symmetry.space_group_name_H-M   'P 1'
#
loop_
_entity.id
_entity.type
_entity.pdbx_description
1 polymer ?
#
loop_
_entity_poly.entity_id
_entity_poly.type
_entity_poly.pdbx_seq_one_letter_code
_entity_poly.pdbx_strand_id
1 'polypeptide(L)'
;TVTKDWRDGGGDGVGELQAALGKTSGLALAVKLKIAASDDAGGEFEIYQEDGYGYVDLGGEGVPIQDRDGKQVSSVQPILTGDTVSVSLDFWNLPKYDTNGTVVRYTVEEVWLNNGSEITPDQLRTIAPEVYALWSTYTSSVKEESYTAIDGEKKNDEQKITLTNKRTGVTDAVWYKQWYDIYMYGSGSRPDI
;
A
#
# COMPACT_ATOMS: atom_id res chain seq x y z
N THR A 1 6.06 -9.63 2.79
CA THR A 1 4.72 -9.13 3.16
C THR A 1 4.65 -7.62 2.94
N VAL A 2 3.57 -7.14 2.33
CA VAL A 2 3.23 -5.73 2.15
C VAL A 2 2.05 -5.40 3.05
N THR A 3 2.22 -4.39 3.91
CA THR A 3 1.14 -3.88 4.76
C THR A 3 0.63 -2.57 4.18
N LYS A 4 -0.70 -2.44 4.03
CA LYS A 4 -1.35 -1.21 3.64
C LYS A 4 -1.85 -0.46 4.88
N ASP A 5 -1.41 0.79 5.03
CA ASP A 5 -1.76 1.68 6.14
C ASP A 5 -2.52 2.91 5.59
N TRP A 6 -3.76 3.08 6.03
CA TRP A 6 -4.59 4.21 5.69
C TRP A 6 -4.68 5.18 6.87
N ARG A 7 -4.33 6.46 6.65
CA ARG A 7 -4.33 7.50 7.68
C ARG A 7 -5.24 8.64 7.28
N ASP A 8 -6.50 8.53 7.69
CA ASP A 8 -7.57 9.44 7.29
C ASP A 8 -7.77 10.62 8.25
N GLY A 9 -6.93 10.77 9.28
CA GLY A 9 -7.02 11.89 10.23
C GLY A 9 -8.34 11.94 11.00
N GLY A 10 -8.86 10.78 11.41
CA GLY A 10 -10.12 10.66 12.17
C GLY A 10 -11.39 10.66 11.34
N GLY A 11 -11.29 10.77 10.00
CA GLY A 11 -12.40 10.59 9.06
C GLY A 11 -12.46 9.16 8.50
N ASP A 12 -13.49 8.88 7.70
CA ASP A 12 -13.65 7.62 6.97
C ASP A 12 -13.33 7.79 5.48
N GLY A 13 -12.16 8.35 5.19
CA GLY A 13 -11.79 8.68 3.82
C GLY A 13 -11.64 7.45 2.92
N VAL A 14 -11.14 6.32 3.46
CA VAL A 14 -11.06 5.07 2.71
C VAL A 14 -12.46 4.52 2.41
N GLY A 15 -13.41 4.64 3.34
CA GLY A 15 -14.80 4.26 3.11
C GLY A 15 -15.48 5.12 2.05
N GLU A 16 -15.23 6.44 2.04
CA GLU A 16 -15.70 7.34 0.98
C GLU A 16 -15.15 6.93 -0.39
N LEU A 17 -13.84 6.62 -0.45
CA LEU A 17 -13.18 6.17 -1.68
C LEU A 17 -13.73 4.81 -2.15
N GLN A 18 -13.93 3.87 -1.22
CA GLN A 18 -14.53 2.57 -1.51
C GLN A 18 -15.96 2.71 -2.06
N ALA A 19 -16.77 3.57 -1.44
CA ALA A 19 -18.15 3.83 -1.90
C ALA A 19 -18.18 4.44 -3.30
N ALA A 20 -17.23 5.33 -3.63
CA ALA A 20 -17.10 5.89 -4.98
C ALA A 20 -16.68 4.81 -5.99
N LEU A 21 -15.76 3.91 -5.62
CA LEU A 21 -15.37 2.76 -6.44
C LEU A 21 -16.52 1.81 -6.72
N GLY A 22 -17.40 1.58 -5.73
CA GLY A 22 -18.59 0.74 -5.90
C GLY A 22 -19.58 1.24 -6.96
N LYS A 23 -19.48 2.52 -7.35
CA LYS A 23 -20.28 3.11 -8.44
C LYS A 23 -19.63 2.92 -9.82
N THR A 24 -18.38 2.48 -9.88
CA THR A 24 -17.60 2.37 -11.12
C THR A 24 -17.11 0.94 -11.30
N SER A 25 -17.76 0.20 -12.19
CA SER A 25 -17.41 -1.21 -12.44
C SER A 25 -15.99 -1.36 -13.01
N GLY A 26 -15.27 -2.37 -12.56
CA GLY A 26 -13.95 -2.76 -13.08
C GLY A 26 -12.79 -1.90 -12.60
N LEU A 27 -13.04 -0.87 -11.78
CA LEU A 27 -11.99 -0.01 -11.25
C LEU A 27 -11.46 -0.54 -9.91
N ALA A 28 -10.14 -0.54 -9.75
CA ALA A 28 -9.48 -0.94 -8.51
C ALA A 28 -8.18 -0.17 -8.29
N LEU A 29 -7.86 0.13 -7.03
CA LEU A 29 -6.51 0.49 -6.62
C LEU A 29 -5.75 -0.79 -6.28
N ALA A 30 -4.54 -0.94 -6.79
CA ALA A 30 -3.73 -2.13 -6.63
C ALA A 30 -2.30 -1.79 -6.17
N VAL A 31 -1.61 -2.79 -5.65
CA VAL A 31 -0.17 -2.75 -5.38
C VAL A 31 0.53 -3.58 -6.44
N LYS A 32 1.55 -2.98 -7.07
CA LYS A 32 2.43 -3.60 -8.04
C LYS A 32 3.80 -3.84 -7.41
N LEU A 33 4.26 -5.08 -7.44
CA LEU A 33 5.61 -5.46 -7.02
C LEU A 33 6.62 -4.99 -8.06
N LYS A 34 7.76 -4.46 -7.59
CA LYS A 34 8.86 -3.98 -8.42
C LYS A 34 10.20 -4.46 -7.86
N ILE A 35 11.18 -4.54 -8.72
CA ILE A 35 12.58 -4.64 -8.30
C ILE A 35 13.07 -3.21 -8.06
N ALA A 36 13.59 -2.94 -6.86
CA ALA A 36 14.23 -1.66 -6.59
C ALA A 36 15.50 -1.54 -7.44
N ALA A 37 15.75 -0.35 -8.01
CA ALA A 37 16.97 -0.10 -8.76
C ALA A 37 18.18 -0.41 -7.88
N SER A 38 19.02 -1.36 -8.30
CA SER A 38 20.29 -1.64 -7.68
C SER A 38 21.36 -0.85 -8.45
N ASP A 39 22.16 -0.06 -7.76
CA ASP A 39 23.23 0.75 -8.37
C ASP A 39 24.30 -0.13 -9.08
N ASP A 40 24.32 -1.45 -8.80
CA ASP A 40 25.28 -2.41 -9.34
C ASP A 40 24.66 -3.48 -10.25
N ALA A 41 23.35 -3.48 -10.50
CA ALA A 41 22.72 -4.50 -11.33
C ALA A 41 22.87 -4.18 -12.81
N GLY A 42 23.93 -4.65 -13.42
CA GLY A 42 24.15 -4.63 -14.86
C GLY A 42 23.30 -5.64 -15.65
N GLY A 43 22.22 -6.18 -15.07
CA GLY A 43 21.29 -7.14 -15.67
C GLY A 43 19.91 -6.54 -15.92
N GLU A 44 19.28 -6.91 -17.02
CA GLU A 44 17.87 -6.63 -17.26
C GLU A 44 17.05 -7.58 -16.39
N PHE A 45 16.72 -7.12 -15.18
CA PHE A 45 15.82 -7.84 -14.27
C PHE A 45 14.42 -7.29 -14.45
N GLU A 46 13.45 -8.16 -14.61
CA GLU A 46 12.07 -7.74 -14.76
C GLU A 46 11.10 -8.58 -13.95
N ILE A 47 9.96 -7.97 -13.63
CA ILE A 47 8.79 -8.67 -13.16
C ILE A 47 7.77 -8.59 -14.28
N TYR A 48 7.36 -9.75 -14.78
CA TYR A 48 6.39 -9.85 -15.86
C TYR A 48 5.16 -10.66 -15.44
N GLN A 49 4.13 -10.63 -16.27
CA GLN A 49 2.92 -11.42 -16.08
C GLN A 49 2.68 -12.31 -17.29
N GLU A 50 2.31 -13.55 -17.04
CA GLU A 50 1.87 -14.51 -18.02
C GLU A 50 0.63 -15.23 -17.47
N ASP A 51 -0.43 -15.29 -18.28
CA ASP A 51 -1.72 -15.91 -17.89
C ASP A 51 -2.32 -15.42 -16.55
N GLY A 52 -2.07 -14.15 -16.19
CA GLY A 52 -2.54 -13.54 -14.95
C GLY A 52 -1.67 -13.81 -13.71
N TYR A 53 -0.55 -14.53 -13.87
CA TYR A 53 0.41 -14.83 -12.82
C TYR A 53 1.68 -14.02 -12.99
N GLY A 54 2.28 -13.67 -11.84
CA GLY A 54 3.52 -12.90 -11.80
C GLY A 54 4.75 -13.80 -11.76
N TYR A 55 5.82 -13.35 -12.42
CA TYR A 55 7.12 -13.99 -12.46
C TYR A 55 8.22 -12.95 -12.24
N VAL A 56 9.31 -13.38 -11.60
CA VAL A 56 10.54 -12.60 -11.48
C VAL A 56 11.60 -13.24 -12.37
N ASP A 57 12.08 -12.50 -13.37
CA ASP A 57 13.22 -12.88 -14.19
C ASP A 57 14.47 -12.11 -13.77
N LEU A 58 15.53 -12.84 -13.43
CA LEU A 58 16.83 -12.31 -13.03
C LEU A 58 17.93 -12.82 -14.00
N GLY A 59 17.60 -12.96 -15.28
CA GLY A 59 18.48 -13.45 -16.31
C GLY A 59 18.50 -14.98 -16.44
N GLY A 60 17.37 -15.65 -16.14
CA GLY A 60 17.19 -17.10 -16.24
C GLY A 60 15.77 -17.50 -16.53
N GLU A 61 15.33 -18.63 -16.01
CA GLU A 61 13.91 -18.99 -16.02
C GLU A 61 13.15 -18.12 -15.04
N GLY A 62 11.96 -17.63 -15.44
CA GLY A 62 11.10 -16.84 -14.59
C GLY A 62 10.66 -17.62 -13.34
N VAL A 63 10.91 -17.06 -12.17
CA VAL A 63 10.49 -17.64 -10.88
C VAL A 63 9.07 -17.19 -10.57
N PRO A 64 8.11 -18.12 -10.37
CA PRO A 64 6.72 -17.75 -10.10
C PRO A 64 6.58 -17.10 -8.72
N ILE A 65 5.86 -15.98 -8.68
CA ILE A 65 5.48 -15.30 -7.46
C ILE A 65 4.35 -16.08 -6.80
N GLN A 66 4.45 -16.32 -5.51
CA GLN A 66 3.48 -17.10 -4.74
C GLN A 66 2.92 -16.28 -3.57
N ASP A 67 1.80 -16.70 -3.03
CA ASP A 67 1.33 -16.29 -1.71
C ASP A 67 1.99 -17.16 -0.61
N ARG A 68 1.61 -16.89 0.64
CA ARG A 68 2.11 -17.62 1.82
C ARG A 68 1.81 -19.12 1.76
N ASP A 69 0.73 -19.52 1.10
CA ASP A 69 0.27 -20.92 0.99
C ASP A 69 0.91 -21.62 -0.23
N GLY A 70 1.79 -20.95 -0.96
CA GLY A 70 2.48 -21.48 -2.13
C GLY A 70 1.66 -21.44 -3.41
N LYS A 71 0.50 -20.77 -3.39
CA LYS A 71 -0.31 -20.56 -4.58
C LYS A 71 0.27 -19.42 -5.41
N GLN A 72 0.39 -19.63 -6.73
CA GLN A 72 0.86 -18.61 -7.64
C GLN A 72 -0.10 -17.42 -7.70
N VAL A 73 0.45 -16.21 -7.63
CA VAL A 73 -0.30 -14.94 -7.63
C VAL A 73 0.23 -13.96 -8.66
N SER A 74 -0.58 -12.96 -8.98
CA SER A 74 -0.17 -11.83 -9.83
C SER A 74 0.88 -10.96 -9.13
N SER A 75 1.77 -10.34 -9.89
CA SER A 75 2.65 -9.26 -9.41
C SER A 75 1.91 -7.94 -9.13
N VAL A 76 0.64 -7.85 -9.56
CA VAL A 76 -0.26 -6.72 -9.31
C VAL A 76 -1.50 -7.24 -8.60
N GLN A 77 -1.69 -6.81 -7.34
CA GLN A 77 -2.80 -7.29 -6.50
C GLN A 77 -3.69 -6.14 -6.05
N PRO A 78 -5.02 -6.22 -6.28
CA PRO A 78 -5.95 -5.20 -5.80
C PRO A 78 -5.93 -5.08 -4.27
N ILE A 79 -5.92 -3.83 -3.78
CA ILE A 79 -6.00 -3.49 -2.35
C ILE A 79 -7.29 -2.78 -1.98
N LEU A 80 -7.90 -2.11 -2.95
CA LEU A 80 -9.17 -1.41 -2.76
C LEU A 80 -10.03 -1.54 -4.01
N THR A 81 -11.21 -2.09 -3.82
CA THR A 81 -12.30 -2.17 -4.81
C THR A 81 -13.57 -1.61 -4.20
N GLY A 82 -14.68 -1.59 -4.95
CA GLY A 82 -15.99 -1.25 -4.39
C GLY A 82 -16.43 -2.15 -3.23
N ASP A 83 -15.94 -3.40 -3.20
CA ASP A 83 -16.39 -4.42 -2.24
C ASP A 83 -15.34 -4.79 -1.18
N THR A 84 -14.06 -4.52 -1.44
CA THR A 84 -12.96 -5.03 -0.61
C THR A 84 -11.96 -3.94 -0.28
N VAL A 85 -11.51 -3.93 0.99
CA VAL A 85 -10.33 -3.19 1.47
C VAL A 85 -9.35 -4.21 2.03
N SER A 86 -8.19 -4.36 1.40
CA SER A 86 -7.11 -5.23 1.87
C SER A 86 -6.07 -4.42 2.63
N VAL A 87 -5.65 -4.94 3.78
CA VAL A 87 -4.63 -4.30 4.63
C VAL A 87 -3.29 -5.03 4.59
N SER A 88 -3.24 -6.19 3.96
CA SER A 88 -2.01 -6.99 3.80
C SER A 88 -2.04 -7.78 2.51
N LEU A 89 -0.89 -7.86 1.86
CA LEU A 89 -0.63 -8.68 0.68
C LEU A 89 0.66 -9.46 0.88
N ASP A 90 0.72 -10.65 0.31
CA ASP A 90 1.91 -11.49 0.37
C ASP A 90 2.44 -11.75 -1.04
N PHE A 91 3.76 -11.53 -1.19
CA PHE A 91 4.54 -11.94 -2.35
C PHE A 91 5.66 -12.84 -1.83
N TRP A 92 5.57 -14.11 -2.10
CA TRP A 92 6.52 -15.13 -1.67
C TRP A 92 7.25 -15.75 -2.83
N ASN A 93 8.24 -16.59 -2.52
CA ASN A 93 9.10 -17.25 -3.49
C ASN A 93 9.91 -16.27 -4.36
N LEU A 94 10.21 -15.08 -3.80
CA LEU A 94 10.99 -14.08 -4.51
C LEU A 94 12.49 -14.43 -4.42
N PRO A 95 13.23 -14.47 -5.55
CA PRO A 95 14.67 -14.69 -5.55
C PRO A 95 15.40 -13.65 -4.71
N LYS A 96 16.25 -14.10 -3.80
CA LYS A 96 17.06 -13.22 -2.94
C LYS A 96 18.32 -12.70 -3.63
N TYR A 97 18.86 -13.47 -4.56
CA TYR A 97 20.08 -13.18 -5.29
C TYR A 97 19.85 -13.29 -6.78
N ASP A 98 20.50 -12.42 -7.54
CA ASP A 98 20.59 -12.56 -8.99
C ASP A 98 21.56 -13.66 -9.40
N THR A 99 21.74 -13.87 -10.70
CA THR A 99 22.66 -14.85 -11.28
C THR A 99 24.15 -14.57 -10.95
N ASN A 100 24.48 -13.35 -10.54
CA ASN A 100 25.82 -12.92 -10.13
C ASN A 100 26.03 -12.99 -8.61
N GLY A 101 25.02 -13.39 -7.85
CA GLY A 101 25.06 -13.44 -6.39
C GLY A 101 24.81 -12.10 -5.69
N THR A 102 24.35 -11.07 -6.42
CA THR A 102 23.99 -9.77 -5.86
C THR A 102 22.61 -9.85 -5.20
N VAL A 103 22.46 -9.23 -4.04
CA VAL A 103 21.19 -9.20 -3.32
C VAL A 103 20.15 -8.40 -4.10
N VAL A 104 19.02 -9.01 -4.39
CA VAL A 104 17.86 -8.36 -5.03
C VAL A 104 16.98 -7.73 -3.95
N ARG A 105 16.63 -6.47 -4.16
CA ARG A 105 15.68 -5.75 -3.30
C ARG A 105 14.39 -5.52 -4.05
N TYR A 106 13.28 -5.70 -3.34
CA TYR A 106 11.95 -5.49 -3.87
C TYR A 106 11.33 -4.24 -3.25
N THR A 107 10.50 -3.58 -4.02
CA THR A 107 9.68 -2.45 -3.58
C THR A 107 8.28 -2.59 -4.16
N VAL A 108 7.41 -1.65 -3.85
CA VAL A 108 6.05 -1.64 -4.37
C VAL A 108 5.64 -0.23 -4.79
N GLU A 109 4.69 -0.17 -5.72
CA GLU A 109 4.00 1.08 -6.06
C GLU A 109 2.50 0.86 -6.11
N GLU A 110 1.74 1.94 -5.91
CA GLU A 110 0.30 1.94 -6.16
C GLU A 110 0.02 2.21 -7.62
N VAL A 111 -0.88 1.41 -8.18
CA VAL A 111 -1.35 1.57 -9.55
C VAL A 111 -2.87 1.47 -9.60
N TRP A 112 -3.47 2.16 -10.55
CA TRP A 112 -4.89 2.03 -10.84
C TRP A 112 -5.11 1.00 -11.93
N LEU A 113 -6.12 0.15 -11.74
CA LEU A 113 -6.56 -0.83 -12.72
C LEU A 113 -7.97 -0.49 -13.20
N ASN A 114 -8.19 -0.62 -14.50
CA ASN A 114 -9.52 -0.62 -15.10
C ASN A 114 -9.71 -1.91 -15.91
N ASN A 115 -10.62 -2.77 -15.46
CA ASN A 115 -10.84 -4.11 -16.02
C ASN A 115 -9.52 -4.92 -16.11
N GLY A 116 -8.69 -4.84 -15.08
CA GLY A 116 -7.41 -5.55 -14.98
C GLY A 116 -6.25 -4.90 -15.73
N SER A 117 -6.47 -3.84 -16.49
CA SER A 117 -5.42 -3.10 -17.19
C SER A 117 -4.99 -1.87 -16.38
N GLU A 118 -3.68 -1.64 -16.29
CA GLU A 118 -3.11 -0.47 -15.62
C GLU A 118 -3.49 0.82 -16.36
N ILE A 119 -3.91 1.84 -15.61
CA ILE A 119 -4.28 3.16 -16.12
C ILE A 119 -3.52 4.26 -15.39
N THR A 120 -3.30 5.37 -16.09
CA THR A 120 -2.66 6.57 -15.52
C THR A 120 -3.63 7.38 -14.66
N PRO A 121 -3.13 8.25 -13.77
CA PRO A 121 -3.97 9.20 -13.01
C PRO A 121 -4.83 10.11 -13.90
N ASP A 122 -4.34 10.50 -15.09
CA ASP A 122 -5.13 11.30 -16.03
C ASP A 122 -6.28 10.51 -16.66
N GLN A 123 -6.04 9.23 -16.95
CA GLN A 123 -7.11 8.33 -17.40
C GLN A 123 -8.13 8.10 -16.28
N LEU A 124 -7.67 7.88 -15.04
CA LEU A 124 -8.56 7.77 -13.88
C LEU A 124 -9.43 9.02 -13.73
N ARG A 125 -8.85 10.21 -13.83
CA ARG A 125 -9.59 11.48 -13.76
C ARG A 125 -10.69 11.58 -14.81
N THR A 126 -10.43 11.05 -16.00
CA THR A 126 -11.39 11.04 -17.10
C THR A 126 -12.52 10.02 -16.90
N ILE A 127 -12.16 8.82 -16.45
CA ILE A 127 -13.09 7.68 -16.31
C ILE A 127 -13.95 7.83 -15.05
N ALA A 128 -13.32 8.23 -13.94
CA ALA A 128 -13.93 8.28 -12.61
C ALA A 128 -13.49 9.54 -11.83
N PRO A 129 -13.99 10.73 -12.21
CA PRO A 129 -13.54 12.00 -11.62
C PRO A 129 -13.82 12.08 -10.10
N GLU A 130 -14.89 11.46 -9.59
CA GLU A 130 -15.20 11.39 -8.15
C GLU A 130 -14.11 10.57 -7.40
N VAL A 131 -13.75 9.41 -7.93
CA VAL A 131 -12.67 8.56 -7.36
C VAL A 131 -11.34 9.30 -7.39
N TYR A 132 -11.01 9.92 -8.52
CA TYR A 132 -9.77 10.71 -8.65
C TYR A 132 -9.73 11.86 -7.63
N ALA A 133 -10.82 12.61 -7.46
CA ALA A 133 -10.90 13.72 -6.53
C ALA A 133 -10.65 13.27 -5.07
N LEU A 134 -11.24 12.16 -4.65
CA LEU A 134 -11.03 11.57 -3.32
C LEU A 134 -9.60 11.06 -3.16
N TRP A 135 -9.12 10.24 -4.11
CA TRP A 135 -7.78 9.67 -4.07
C TRP A 135 -6.68 10.74 -4.07
N SER A 136 -6.83 11.81 -4.84
CA SER A 136 -5.85 12.91 -4.92
C SER A 136 -5.67 13.68 -3.61
N THR A 137 -6.53 13.47 -2.61
CA THR A 137 -6.34 14.01 -1.26
C THR A 137 -5.32 13.24 -0.43
N TYR A 138 -4.89 12.07 -0.90
CA TYR A 138 -3.88 11.24 -0.22
C TYR A 138 -2.48 11.52 -0.77
N THR A 139 -1.51 11.41 0.13
CA THR A 139 -0.09 11.30 -0.21
C THR A 139 0.36 9.89 0.12
N SER A 140 0.91 9.20 -0.89
CA SER A 140 1.45 7.86 -0.72
C SER A 140 2.93 7.89 -0.33
N SER A 141 3.33 6.99 0.55
CA SER A 141 4.74 6.75 0.90
C SER A 141 5.00 5.28 1.14
N VAL A 142 6.21 4.83 0.79
CA VAL A 142 6.66 3.46 0.97
C VAL A 142 7.78 3.45 2.00
N LYS A 143 7.67 2.56 2.99
CA LYS A 143 8.73 2.28 3.97
C LYS A 143 9.12 0.81 3.86
N GLU A 144 10.38 0.55 3.62
CA GLU A 144 10.96 -0.78 3.49
C GLU A 144 11.73 -1.13 4.76
N GLU A 145 11.46 -2.30 5.30
CA GLU A 145 12.19 -2.87 6.44
C GLU A 145 12.57 -4.31 6.07
N SER A 146 13.87 -4.59 6.08
CA SER A 146 14.37 -5.96 5.90
C SER A 146 14.73 -6.54 7.26
N TYR A 147 14.25 -7.72 7.57
CA TYR A 147 14.65 -8.45 8.76
C TYR A 147 14.82 -9.93 8.46
N THR A 148 15.64 -10.58 9.26
CA THR A 148 15.80 -12.02 9.23
C THR A 148 14.92 -12.61 10.32
N ALA A 149 13.84 -13.26 9.94
CA ALA A 149 13.03 -14.03 10.87
C ALA A 149 13.77 -15.34 11.20
N ILE A 150 13.86 -15.66 12.48
CA ILE A 150 14.37 -16.96 12.95
C ILE A 150 13.16 -17.74 13.41
N ASP A 151 12.77 -18.74 12.63
CA ASP A 151 11.79 -19.73 13.03
C ASP A 151 12.52 -21.05 13.28
N GLY A 152 12.78 -21.35 14.54
CA GLY A 152 13.56 -22.51 14.94
C GLY A 152 14.97 -22.51 14.35
N GLU A 153 15.31 -23.55 13.57
CA GLU A 153 16.62 -23.70 12.91
C GLU A 153 16.69 -23.06 11.51
N LYS A 154 15.57 -22.55 10.97
CA LYS A 154 15.50 -21.94 9.63
C LYS A 154 15.57 -20.43 9.74
N LYS A 155 16.57 -19.84 9.12
CA LYS A 155 16.61 -18.39 8.85
C LYS A 155 15.76 -18.11 7.62
N ASN A 156 14.59 -17.50 7.79
CA ASN A 156 13.82 -16.95 6.70
C ASN A 156 14.09 -15.45 6.63
N ASP A 157 14.63 -15.00 5.51
CA ASP A 157 14.77 -13.57 5.25
C ASP A 157 13.41 -13.05 4.74
N GLU A 158 12.75 -12.25 5.56
CA GLU A 158 11.52 -11.59 5.18
C GLU A 158 11.77 -10.10 4.95
N GLN A 159 11.26 -9.57 3.86
CA GLN A 159 11.19 -8.15 3.62
C GLN A 159 9.78 -7.66 3.97
N LYS A 160 9.69 -6.69 4.86
CA LYS A 160 8.43 -6.02 5.20
C LYS A 160 8.38 -4.67 4.53
N ILE A 161 7.31 -4.41 3.80
CA ILE A 161 7.05 -3.14 3.14
C ILE A 161 5.77 -2.57 3.73
N THR A 162 5.81 -1.30 4.15
CA THR A 162 4.61 -0.58 4.58
C THR A 162 4.32 0.51 3.56
N LEU A 163 3.15 0.42 2.95
CA LEU A 163 2.62 1.41 2.02
C LEU A 163 1.57 2.24 2.75
N THR A 164 1.89 3.50 3.02
CA THR A 164 1.03 4.41 3.78
C THR A 164 0.38 5.42 2.85
N ASN A 165 -0.94 5.52 2.90
CA ASN A 165 -1.70 6.62 2.31
C ASN A 165 -2.19 7.53 3.42
N LYS A 166 -1.66 8.75 3.44
CA LYS A 166 -2.05 9.78 4.39
C LYS A 166 -2.88 10.83 3.68
N ARG A 167 -4.10 11.11 4.17
CA ARG A 167 -4.95 12.16 3.64
C ARG A 167 -4.32 13.53 3.93
N THR A 168 -4.12 14.32 2.88
CA THR A 168 -3.56 15.67 2.97
C THR A 168 -4.66 16.68 3.30
N GLY A 169 -4.32 17.69 4.10
CA GLY A 169 -5.27 18.74 4.48
C GLY A 169 -6.20 18.38 5.64
N VAL A 170 -6.09 17.17 6.20
CA VAL A 170 -6.77 16.79 7.44
C VAL A 170 -5.81 17.01 8.60
N THR A 171 -6.14 17.94 9.48
CA THR A 171 -5.45 18.14 10.76
C THR A 171 -6.29 17.49 11.84
N ASP A 172 -5.72 16.55 12.58
CA ASP A 172 -6.28 16.09 13.85
C ASP A 172 -6.09 17.23 14.85
N ALA A 173 -7.05 18.17 14.91
CA ALA A 173 -7.09 19.18 15.95
C ALA A 173 -7.82 18.59 17.15
N VAL A 174 -7.09 18.03 18.09
CA VAL A 174 -7.65 17.65 19.37
C VAL A 174 -7.67 18.88 20.27
N TRP A 175 -8.87 19.41 20.51
CA TRP A 175 -9.07 20.52 21.42
C TRP A 175 -9.31 19.96 22.81
N TYR A 176 -8.38 20.19 23.73
CA TYR A 176 -8.59 19.96 25.15
C TYR A 176 -9.05 21.26 25.79
N LYS A 177 -10.29 21.33 26.25
CA LYS A 177 -10.77 22.41 27.10
C LYS A 177 -10.43 22.02 28.55
N GLN A 178 -9.36 22.56 29.09
CA GLN A 178 -9.03 22.39 30.47
C GLN A 178 -9.67 23.53 31.27
N TRP A 179 -10.64 23.17 32.09
CA TRP A 179 -11.25 24.11 33.01
C TRP A 179 -10.38 24.13 34.26
N TYR A 180 -9.78 25.28 34.57
CA TYR A 180 -9.19 25.53 35.86
C TYR A 180 -10.24 26.20 36.72
N ASP A 181 -10.78 25.51 37.72
CA ASP A 181 -11.54 26.15 38.79
C ASP A 181 -10.52 26.90 39.66
N ILE A 182 -10.32 28.16 39.37
CA ILE A 182 -9.53 29.02 40.21
C ILE A 182 -10.41 29.33 41.41
N TYR A 183 -10.20 28.64 42.51
CA TYR A 183 -10.77 28.96 43.83
C TYR A 183 -10.17 30.26 44.36
N MET A 184 -10.38 31.37 43.66
CA MET A 184 -9.88 32.65 44.14
C MET A 184 -10.97 33.53 44.79
N TYR A 185 -12.25 33.20 44.62
CA TYR A 185 -13.34 33.89 45.28
C TYR A 185 -14.47 32.91 45.54
N GLY A 186 -14.84 32.78 46.81
CA GLY A 186 -15.90 31.86 47.24
C GLY A 186 -17.15 32.00 46.41
N SER A 187 -17.74 30.89 46.04
CA SER A 187 -19.08 30.73 45.44
C SER A 187 -19.41 31.55 44.20
N GLY A 188 -18.48 31.73 43.27
CA GLY A 188 -18.81 32.28 41.97
C GLY A 188 -19.39 31.19 41.09
N SER A 189 -20.66 31.33 40.66
CA SER A 189 -21.29 30.52 39.64
C SER A 189 -20.50 30.61 38.37
N ARG A 190 -20.32 29.47 37.68
CA ARG A 190 -19.80 29.44 36.31
C ARG A 190 -20.66 30.35 35.43
N PRO A 191 -20.05 31.19 34.59
CA PRO A 191 -20.85 31.88 33.58
C PRO A 191 -21.42 30.83 32.61
N ASP A 192 -22.72 30.85 32.44
CA ASP A 192 -23.38 30.11 31.36
C ASP A 192 -22.90 30.69 30.02
N ILE A 193 -22.40 29.81 29.17
CA ILE A 193 -22.04 30.13 27.77
C ILE A 193 -23.18 29.67 26.88
#